data_cb86a8711152275733fadf762e0b6e9c
#
_entry.id   cb86a8711152275733fadf762e0b6e9c
#
_cell.length_a   1.000
_cell.length_b   1.000
_cell.length_c   1.000
_cell.angle_alpha   90.00
_cell.angle_beta   90.00
_cell.angle_gamma   90.00
#
_symmetry.space_group_name_H-M   'P 1'
#
loop_
_entity.id
_entity.type
_entity.pdbx_description
1 polymer ?
#
loop_
_entity_poly.entity_id
_entity_poly.type
_entity_poly.pdbx_seq_one_letter_code
_entity_poly.pdbx_strand_id
1 'polypeptide(L)'
;MKAAMEPPRQPTFTALFALVCVFLVCSVATSARTQEGPVTHQPPASAKSKKPPYGKPLTTTTEMTLVNVSVLDPLGRIVTGLRQDNFRVFEDGVEQEIVYFASDDVPVSIGVIFDMSGSMQDKIQKSRNAAVQFFRTANPQDEFFLIDFNDRAQLITSFTGNVNQLQNQLLYTAAHGMTALYDGVYLGLSQMRSAHHQRKALLILSDGGDNHSRYTETDVRRFVQESDVQIYAIGLFEANGGPTPEERNGPALLADLTQLTGGRMFVVQNLSELPDIATKISMELRNQYVLGYIPSNRLQNAKWRKIKVRLHPPRGLPPLTVYAKSGYYGPGH
;
A
#
# COMPACT_ATOMS: atom_id res chain seq x y z
N MET A 1 -60.41 6.25 32.79
CA MET A 1 -59.45 6.24 33.90
C MET A 1 -58.05 6.25 33.31
N LYS A 2 -57.40 7.42 33.35
CA LYS A 2 -56.00 7.60 32.90
C LYS A 2 -55.07 7.27 34.08
N ALA A 3 -54.09 6.41 33.85
CA ALA A 3 -52.95 6.28 34.73
C ALA A 3 -51.70 6.74 33.96
N ALA A 4 -51.12 7.86 34.39
CA ALA A 4 -49.88 8.39 33.92
C ALA A 4 -48.75 7.69 34.64
N MET A 5 -47.77 7.22 33.90
CA MET A 5 -46.52 6.62 34.41
C MET A 5 -45.40 7.65 34.25
N GLU A 6 -44.82 8.07 35.39
CA GLU A 6 -43.67 8.97 35.50
C GLU A 6 -42.35 8.23 35.10
N PRO A 7 -41.38 8.93 34.50
CA PRO A 7 -40.08 8.34 34.21
C PRO A 7 -39.12 8.40 35.43
N PRO A 8 -38.16 7.47 35.56
CA PRO A 8 -37.23 7.42 36.70
C PRO A 8 -36.15 8.50 36.63
N ARG A 9 -35.85 9.08 37.77
CA ARG A 9 -34.79 10.07 38.03
C ARG A 9 -33.39 9.44 37.95
N GLN A 10 -32.49 10.11 37.25
CA GLN A 10 -31.05 9.78 37.23
C GLN A 10 -30.34 10.37 38.46
N PRO A 11 -29.33 9.69 39.07
CA PRO A 11 -28.51 10.25 40.13
C PRO A 11 -27.35 11.09 39.53
N THR A 12 -27.21 12.31 40.05
CA THR A 12 -26.08 13.21 39.78
C THR A 12 -24.88 12.78 40.64
N PHE A 13 -23.78 12.41 39.96
CA PHE A 13 -22.48 12.23 40.63
C PHE A 13 -21.65 13.52 40.53
N THR A 14 -21.48 14.17 41.70
CA THR A 14 -20.56 15.29 41.90
C THR A 14 -19.17 14.70 42.16
N ALA A 15 -18.22 14.84 41.26
CA ALA A 15 -16.83 14.45 41.46
C ALA A 15 -16.01 15.64 41.98
N LEU A 16 -15.48 15.45 43.18
CA LEU A 16 -14.60 16.35 43.91
C LEU A 16 -13.17 16.23 43.34
N PHE A 17 -12.64 17.31 42.78
CA PHE A 17 -11.24 17.41 42.36
C PHE A 17 -10.37 17.82 43.55
N ALA A 18 -9.52 16.92 44.04
CA ALA A 18 -8.47 17.24 45.01
C ALA A 18 -7.14 17.52 44.23
N LEU A 19 -6.71 18.77 44.37
CA LEU A 19 -5.44 19.28 43.84
C LEU A 19 -4.33 18.96 44.86
N VAL A 20 -3.35 18.11 44.49
CA VAL A 20 -2.13 17.89 45.29
C VAL A 20 -0.96 18.59 44.59
N CYS A 21 -0.53 19.73 45.18
CA CYS A 21 0.72 20.39 44.86
C CYS A 21 1.86 19.77 45.66
N VAL A 22 2.82 19.14 45.04
CA VAL A 22 4.08 18.71 45.64
C VAL A 22 5.15 19.75 45.33
N PHE A 23 5.58 20.51 46.33
CA PHE A 23 6.75 21.38 46.28
C PHE A 23 8.02 20.55 46.50
N LEU A 24 8.91 20.53 45.49
CA LEU A 24 10.25 19.97 45.61
C LEU A 24 11.21 21.10 45.97
N VAL A 25 11.74 21.09 47.20
CA VAL A 25 12.74 22.03 47.68
C VAL A 25 14.11 21.57 47.19
N CYS A 26 14.77 22.40 46.40
CA CYS A 26 16.14 22.18 45.93
C CYS A 26 17.13 22.78 46.95
N SER A 27 17.86 21.92 47.67
CA SER A 27 18.91 22.32 48.59
C SER A 27 20.19 22.67 47.80
N VAL A 28 20.65 23.92 47.94
CA VAL A 28 21.92 24.41 47.42
C VAL A 28 23.03 24.09 48.43
N ALA A 29 23.96 23.20 48.07
CA ALA A 29 25.17 22.96 48.83
C ALA A 29 26.28 23.91 48.34
N THR A 30 26.71 24.81 49.22
CA THR A 30 27.83 25.73 49.02
C THR A 30 29.14 25.00 49.40
N SER A 31 30.00 24.74 48.42
CA SER A 31 31.36 24.24 48.66
C SER A 31 32.37 25.37 48.61
N ALA A 32 33.17 25.43 49.66
CA ALA A 32 34.20 26.42 49.88
C ALA A 32 35.36 26.32 48.86
N ARG A 33 35.81 27.48 48.42
CA ARG A 33 36.89 27.69 47.47
C ARG A 33 38.23 27.80 48.22
N THR A 34 39.12 26.85 48.03
CA THR A 34 40.52 26.96 48.48
C THR A 34 41.34 27.55 47.33
N GLN A 35 41.99 28.69 47.57
CA GLN A 35 42.91 29.34 46.62
C GLN A 35 44.28 28.68 46.77
N GLU A 36 44.82 28.11 45.69
CA GLU A 36 46.25 27.86 45.52
C GLU A 36 46.77 28.70 44.36
N GLY A 37 47.91 29.30 44.56
CA GLY A 37 48.53 30.29 43.67
C GLY A 37 49.12 29.76 42.37
N PRO A 38 49.60 30.64 41.48
CA PRO A 38 49.90 30.29 40.11
C PRO A 38 51.25 29.58 39.98
N VAL A 39 51.24 28.35 39.49
CA VAL A 39 52.44 27.65 38.97
C VAL A 39 52.52 27.90 37.45
N THR A 40 53.56 28.65 37.07
CA THR A 40 53.89 28.92 35.66
C THR A 40 54.52 27.66 35.03
N HIS A 41 53.75 26.92 34.22
CA HIS A 41 54.32 25.91 33.32
C HIS A 41 54.37 26.44 31.89
N GLN A 42 55.59 26.58 31.37
CA GLN A 42 55.84 26.84 29.96
C GLN A 42 55.45 25.60 29.12
N PRO A 43 54.67 25.75 28.01
CA PRO A 43 54.33 24.62 27.17
C PRO A 43 55.54 24.18 26.30
N PRO A 44 55.73 22.88 26.10
CA PRO A 44 56.74 22.38 25.16
C PRO A 44 56.30 22.65 23.71
N ALA A 45 57.28 22.92 22.84
CA ALA A 45 57.13 23.27 21.46
C ALA A 45 56.23 22.31 20.68
N SER A 46 55.27 22.92 19.97
CA SER A 46 54.28 22.27 19.09
C SER A 46 54.96 21.40 18.02
N ALA A 47 54.88 20.08 18.17
CA ALA A 47 55.11 19.15 17.06
C ALA A 47 53.89 19.26 16.10
N LYS A 48 54.14 19.70 14.86
CA LYS A 48 53.16 19.75 13.78
C LYS A 48 52.63 18.33 13.51
N SER A 49 51.49 17.98 14.11
CA SER A 49 50.73 16.80 13.76
C SER A 49 50.21 16.99 12.32
N LYS A 50 50.72 16.20 11.38
CA LYS A 50 50.12 16.02 10.05
C LYS A 50 48.74 15.38 10.25
N LYS A 51 47.69 16.14 10.08
CA LYS A 51 46.33 15.60 9.95
C LYS A 51 46.34 14.56 8.82
N PRO A 52 45.79 13.34 9.03
CA PRO A 52 45.60 12.41 7.94
C PRO A 52 44.55 13.05 6.97
N PRO A 53 44.68 12.79 5.66
CA PRO A 53 43.72 13.31 4.70
C PRO A 53 42.33 12.74 5.05
N TYR A 54 41.42 13.60 5.43
CA TYR A 54 40.01 13.25 5.55
C TYR A 54 39.50 12.81 4.17
N GLY A 55 39.58 11.53 3.89
CA GLY A 55 38.75 10.93 2.86
C GLY A 55 37.31 11.11 3.32
N LYS A 56 36.45 11.73 2.47
CA LYS A 56 35.03 11.73 2.71
C LYS A 56 34.62 10.30 3.00
N PRO A 57 33.86 10.02 4.09
CA PRO A 57 33.32 8.68 4.29
C PRO A 57 32.48 8.35 3.05
N LEU A 58 32.88 7.30 2.33
CA LEU A 58 32.09 6.70 1.28
C LEU A 58 30.89 6.06 1.99
N THR A 59 29.82 6.83 2.18
CA THR A 59 28.51 6.31 2.57
C THR A 59 27.96 5.59 1.35
N THR A 60 28.27 4.32 1.20
CA THR A 60 27.60 3.46 0.25
C THR A 60 26.22 3.18 0.84
N THR A 61 25.22 3.96 0.46
CA THR A 61 23.83 3.61 0.75
C THR A 61 23.50 2.39 -0.11
N THR A 62 23.49 1.23 0.51
CA THR A 62 23.08 0.00 -0.17
C THR A 62 21.58 -0.07 -0.10
N GLU A 63 20.92 0.30 -1.18
CA GLU A 63 19.45 0.20 -1.28
C GLU A 63 19.06 -1.25 -1.54
N MET A 64 18.17 -1.77 -0.68
CA MET A 64 17.57 -3.09 -0.83
C MET A 64 16.30 -2.97 -1.64
N THR A 65 16.15 -3.78 -2.68
CA THR A 65 14.91 -3.89 -3.45
C THR A 65 14.01 -4.93 -2.83
N LEU A 66 12.77 -4.51 -2.48
CA LEU A 66 11.73 -5.40 -1.96
C LEU A 66 10.79 -5.83 -3.09
N VAL A 67 10.41 -7.10 -3.07
CA VAL A 67 9.48 -7.72 -4.01
C VAL A 67 8.41 -8.46 -3.24
N ASN A 68 7.18 -7.97 -3.31
CA ASN A 68 6.01 -8.69 -2.80
C ASN A 68 5.65 -9.81 -3.78
N VAL A 69 5.39 -11.00 -3.25
CA VAL A 69 5.14 -12.20 -4.03
C VAL A 69 3.90 -12.93 -3.52
N SER A 70 2.92 -13.11 -4.38
CA SER A 70 1.79 -14.02 -4.14
C SER A 70 2.04 -15.34 -4.84
N VAL A 71 1.75 -16.45 -4.17
CA VAL A 71 1.86 -17.81 -4.73
C VAL A 71 0.52 -18.48 -4.67
N LEU A 72 0.04 -18.98 -5.81
CA LEU A 72 -1.28 -19.61 -5.93
C LEU A 72 -1.19 -21.02 -6.48
N ASP A 73 -2.10 -21.88 -6.02
CA ASP A 73 -2.35 -23.18 -6.58
C ASP A 73 -3.22 -23.11 -7.87
N PRO A 74 -3.42 -24.20 -8.60
CA PRO A 74 -4.24 -24.22 -9.82
C PRO A 74 -5.73 -23.85 -9.59
N LEU A 75 -6.20 -23.89 -8.36
CA LEU A 75 -7.55 -23.46 -7.98
C LEU A 75 -7.62 -21.99 -7.58
N GLY A 76 -6.50 -21.27 -7.72
CA GLY A 76 -6.39 -19.84 -7.34
C GLY A 76 -6.39 -19.60 -5.84
N ARG A 77 -6.08 -20.60 -5.02
CA ARG A 77 -5.97 -20.48 -3.57
C ARG A 77 -4.53 -20.09 -3.22
N ILE A 78 -4.40 -19.19 -2.23
CA ILE A 78 -3.10 -18.74 -1.74
C ILE A 78 -2.33 -19.90 -1.09
N VAL A 79 -1.04 -20.00 -1.41
CA VAL A 79 -0.13 -21.02 -0.83
C VAL A 79 0.80 -20.32 0.14
N THR A 80 0.73 -20.70 1.41
CA THR A 80 1.56 -20.21 2.51
C THR A 80 2.54 -21.30 2.97
N GLY A 81 3.49 -20.93 3.87
CA GLY A 81 4.43 -21.87 4.47
C GLY A 81 5.62 -22.24 3.59
N LEU A 82 5.81 -21.59 2.43
CA LEU A 82 7.03 -21.73 1.66
C LEU A 82 8.19 -20.99 2.36
N ARG A 83 9.40 -21.49 2.17
CA ARG A 83 10.63 -20.98 2.77
C ARG A 83 11.45 -20.20 1.75
N GLN A 84 12.42 -19.39 2.21
CA GLN A 84 13.30 -18.61 1.36
C GLN A 84 13.98 -19.47 0.27
N ASP A 85 14.40 -20.67 0.60
CA ASP A 85 15.08 -21.61 -0.30
C ASP A 85 14.20 -22.12 -1.45
N ASN A 86 12.88 -21.92 -1.35
CA ASN A 86 11.94 -22.20 -2.43
C ASN A 86 11.90 -21.10 -3.52
N PHE A 87 12.50 -19.94 -3.27
CA PHE A 87 12.46 -18.81 -4.19
C PHE A 87 13.82 -18.53 -4.82
N ARG A 88 13.79 -18.07 -6.07
CA ARG A 88 14.93 -17.49 -6.80
C ARG A 88 14.48 -16.18 -7.44
N VAL A 89 15.25 -15.13 -7.21
CA VAL A 89 15.00 -13.80 -7.79
C VAL A 89 16.04 -13.52 -8.87
N PHE A 90 15.59 -13.01 -10.00
CA PHE A 90 16.45 -12.61 -11.11
C PHE A 90 16.20 -11.14 -11.45
N GLU A 91 17.26 -10.35 -11.58
CA GLU A 91 17.23 -8.99 -12.12
C GLU A 91 17.97 -8.99 -13.47
N ASP A 92 17.30 -8.55 -14.53
CA ASP A 92 17.83 -8.54 -15.91
C ASP A 92 18.46 -9.89 -16.33
N GLY A 93 17.89 -10.99 -15.80
CA GLY A 93 18.35 -12.36 -16.08
C GLY A 93 19.50 -12.85 -15.17
N VAL A 94 20.06 -11.99 -14.31
CA VAL A 94 21.08 -12.33 -13.33
C VAL A 94 20.42 -12.72 -11.99
N GLU A 95 20.75 -13.90 -11.48
CA GLU A 95 20.24 -14.35 -10.17
C GLU A 95 20.78 -13.45 -9.05
N GLN A 96 19.88 -13.06 -8.13
CA GLN A 96 20.16 -12.20 -6.99
C GLN A 96 20.04 -13.01 -5.69
N GLU A 97 20.92 -12.74 -4.75
CA GLU A 97 20.86 -13.34 -3.42
C GLU A 97 19.73 -12.70 -2.60
N ILE A 98 18.81 -13.53 -2.08
CA ILE A 98 17.76 -13.07 -1.19
C ILE A 98 18.36 -12.86 0.20
N VAL A 99 18.51 -11.60 0.62
CA VAL A 99 19.07 -11.20 1.92
C VAL A 99 18.00 -10.91 2.97
N TYR A 100 16.74 -10.79 2.54
CA TYR A 100 15.61 -10.59 3.42
C TYR A 100 14.43 -11.45 2.96
N PHE A 101 13.75 -12.09 3.90
CA PHE A 101 12.58 -12.91 3.66
C PHE A 101 11.58 -12.74 4.79
N ALA A 102 10.33 -12.43 4.45
CA ALA A 102 9.23 -12.36 5.41
C ALA A 102 7.95 -12.93 4.79
N SER A 103 7.08 -13.46 5.62
CA SER A 103 5.76 -13.99 5.25
C SER A 103 4.69 -13.63 6.29
N ASP A 104 4.96 -12.60 7.08
CA ASP A 104 4.10 -12.19 8.17
C ASP A 104 2.89 -11.39 7.65
N ASP A 105 1.76 -11.52 8.35
CA ASP A 105 0.61 -10.64 8.17
C ASP A 105 0.94 -9.27 8.77
N VAL A 106 1.22 -8.30 7.91
CA VAL A 106 1.53 -6.93 8.30
C VAL A 106 0.43 -5.99 7.81
N PRO A 107 0.19 -4.87 8.51
CA PRO A 107 -0.79 -3.88 8.09
C PRO A 107 -0.54 -3.35 6.68
N VAL A 108 -1.63 -3.07 5.96
CA VAL A 108 -1.62 -2.61 4.57
C VAL A 108 -2.29 -1.25 4.46
N SER A 109 -1.72 -0.35 3.65
CA SER A 109 -2.40 0.87 3.20
C SER A 109 -3.09 0.59 1.88
N ILE A 110 -4.41 0.73 1.82
CA ILE A 110 -5.23 0.33 0.67
C ILE A 110 -6.04 1.51 0.14
N GLY A 111 -5.87 1.82 -1.14
CA GLY A 111 -6.74 2.74 -1.86
C GLY A 111 -7.81 1.97 -2.64
N VAL A 112 -9.08 2.33 -2.43
CA VAL A 112 -10.17 1.83 -3.26
C VAL A 112 -10.55 2.89 -4.28
N ILE A 113 -10.48 2.52 -5.56
CA ILE A 113 -10.83 3.36 -6.71
C ILE A 113 -12.10 2.79 -7.30
N PHE A 114 -13.20 3.54 -7.18
CA PHE A 114 -14.54 3.07 -7.45
C PHE A 114 -15.14 3.79 -8.65
N ASP A 115 -15.51 3.02 -9.67
CA ASP A 115 -16.13 3.53 -10.88
C ASP A 115 -17.59 3.91 -10.63
N MET A 116 -17.92 5.17 -10.91
CA MET A 116 -19.24 5.76 -10.80
C MET A 116 -19.77 6.24 -12.16
N SER A 117 -19.17 5.78 -13.27
CA SER A 117 -19.62 6.11 -14.62
C SER A 117 -21.01 5.57 -14.94
N GLY A 118 -21.62 6.07 -16.02
CA GLY A 118 -22.96 5.69 -16.42
C GLY A 118 -23.13 4.20 -16.74
N SER A 119 -22.10 3.53 -17.27
CA SER A 119 -22.08 2.09 -17.56
C SER A 119 -22.17 1.21 -16.32
N MET A 120 -21.83 1.76 -15.16
CA MET A 120 -21.92 1.08 -13.87
C MET A 120 -23.34 1.04 -13.27
N GLN A 121 -24.33 1.71 -13.85
CA GLN A 121 -25.65 1.94 -13.25
C GLN A 121 -26.29 0.64 -12.73
N ASP A 122 -26.33 -0.41 -13.52
CA ASP A 122 -26.93 -1.70 -13.14
C ASP A 122 -26.02 -2.56 -12.24
N LYS A 123 -24.73 -2.23 -12.17
CA LYS A 123 -23.69 -2.96 -11.43
C LYS A 123 -23.39 -2.33 -10.07
N ILE A 124 -23.71 -1.04 -9.90
CA ILE A 124 -23.28 -0.20 -8.78
C ILE A 124 -23.62 -0.77 -7.39
N GLN A 125 -24.84 -1.27 -7.21
CA GLN A 125 -25.29 -1.78 -5.92
C GLN A 125 -24.50 -3.02 -5.49
N LYS A 126 -24.21 -3.92 -6.41
CA LYS A 126 -23.41 -5.13 -6.11
C LYS A 126 -21.93 -4.80 -5.93
N SER A 127 -21.42 -3.83 -6.68
CA SER A 127 -20.05 -3.32 -6.52
C SER A 127 -19.83 -2.66 -5.15
N ARG A 128 -20.81 -1.90 -4.65
CA ARG A 128 -20.81 -1.36 -3.28
C ARG A 128 -20.76 -2.47 -2.24
N ASN A 129 -21.60 -3.49 -2.40
CA ASN A 129 -21.63 -4.62 -1.47
C ASN A 129 -20.25 -5.35 -1.45
N ALA A 130 -19.60 -5.48 -2.59
CA ALA A 130 -18.25 -6.04 -2.68
C ALA A 130 -17.22 -5.18 -1.96
N ALA A 131 -17.23 -3.87 -2.17
CA ALA A 131 -16.33 -2.94 -1.48
C ALA A 131 -16.57 -2.97 0.04
N VAL A 132 -17.83 -3.00 0.48
CA VAL A 132 -18.20 -3.17 1.89
C VAL A 132 -17.67 -4.49 2.46
N GLN A 133 -17.81 -5.59 1.71
CA GLN A 133 -17.29 -6.89 2.13
C GLN A 133 -15.75 -6.87 2.22
N PHE A 134 -15.08 -6.23 1.27
CA PHE A 134 -13.64 -6.04 1.30
C PHE A 134 -13.18 -5.30 2.56
N PHE A 135 -13.82 -4.18 2.90
CA PHE A 135 -13.51 -3.44 4.13
C PHE A 135 -13.73 -4.26 5.40
N ARG A 136 -14.77 -5.13 5.42
CA ARG A 136 -15.07 -6.00 6.57
C ARG A 136 -14.03 -7.11 6.78
N THR A 137 -13.31 -7.50 5.75
CA THR A 137 -12.24 -8.50 5.84
C THR A 137 -10.88 -7.88 6.21
N ALA A 138 -10.85 -6.56 6.41
CA ALA A 138 -9.67 -5.81 6.78
C ALA A 138 -9.14 -6.16 8.17
N ASN A 139 -7.84 -6.03 8.35
CA ASN A 139 -7.21 -6.07 9.67
C ASN A 139 -7.53 -4.75 10.40
N PRO A 140 -7.74 -4.75 11.72
CA PRO A 140 -7.95 -3.52 12.48
C PRO A 140 -6.85 -2.46 12.36
N GLN A 141 -5.65 -2.87 11.92
CA GLN A 141 -4.50 -1.99 11.71
C GLN A 141 -4.38 -1.49 10.27
N ASP A 142 -5.18 -2.01 9.33
CA ASP A 142 -5.20 -1.53 7.95
C ASP A 142 -5.78 -0.11 7.89
N GLU A 143 -5.31 0.66 6.92
CA GLU A 143 -5.87 1.97 6.60
C GLU A 143 -6.34 2.02 5.15
N PHE A 144 -7.40 2.76 4.93
CA PHE A 144 -8.04 2.87 3.61
C PHE A 144 -8.25 4.31 3.22
N PHE A 145 -8.16 4.61 1.93
CA PHE A 145 -8.80 5.78 1.34
C PHE A 145 -9.77 5.36 0.23
N LEU A 146 -10.71 6.24 -0.08
CA LEU A 146 -11.71 6.04 -1.13
C LEU A 146 -11.62 7.16 -2.16
N ILE A 147 -11.46 6.78 -3.41
CA ILE A 147 -11.60 7.63 -4.60
C ILE A 147 -12.79 7.12 -5.38
N ASP A 148 -13.63 8.00 -5.85
CA ASP A 148 -14.56 7.69 -6.93
C ASP A 148 -14.16 8.44 -8.21
N PHE A 149 -14.65 7.95 -9.33
CA PHE A 149 -14.48 8.63 -10.62
C PHE A 149 -15.69 8.42 -11.53
N ASN A 150 -15.99 9.46 -12.29
CA ASN A 150 -16.91 9.50 -13.40
C ASN A 150 -16.32 10.47 -14.43
N ASP A 151 -16.90 11.66 -14.65
CA ASP A 151 -16.31 12.73 -15.47
C ASP A 151 -14.96 13.22 -14.93
N ARG A 152 -14.66 12.98 -13.67
CA ARG A 152 -13.40 13.30 -12.98
C ARG A 152 -13.19 12.42 -11.75
N ALA A 153 -11.93 12.24 -11.37
CA ALA A 153 -11.59 11.54 -10.14
C ALA A 153 -11.66 12.48 -8.93
N GLN A 154 -12.16 11.98 -7.80
CA GLN A 154 -12.30 12.71 -6.54
C GLN A 154 -11.89 11.85 -5.35
N LEU A 155 -11.13 12.43 -4.42
CA LEU A 155 -10.85 11.81 -3.13
C LEU A 155 -12.05 12.01 -2.20
N ILE A 156 -12.80 10.95 -1.94
CA ILE A 156 -14.01 10.97 -1.11
C ILE A 156 -13.65 10.86 0.37
N THR A 157 -12.68 10.02 0.69
CA THR A 157 -12.22 9.82 2.07
C THR A 157 -10.72 9.64 2.04
N SER A 158 -9.99 10.44 2.83
CA SER A 158 -8.55 10.27 3.08
C SER A 158 -8.29 9.03 3.93
N PHE A 159 -7.02 8.65 4.14
CA PHE A 159 -6.66 7.48 4.94
C PHE A 159 -7.37 7.45 6.29
N THR A 160 -8.05 6.33 6.54
CA THR A 160 -8.80 6.04 7.77
C THR A 160 -8.86 4.55 8.04
N GLY A 161 -8.83 4.14 9.30
CA GLY A 161 -9.18 2.79 9.74
C GLY A 161 -10.68 2.62 10.01
N ASN A 162 -11.47 3.69 9.86
CA ASN A 162 -12.92 3.66 10.15
C ASN A 162 -13.71 3.12 8.96
N VAL A 163 -13.89 1.80 8.93
CA VAL A 163 -14.64 1.08 7.89
C VAL A 163 -16.08 1.58 7.74
N ASN A 164 -16.74 1.98 8.84
CA ASN A 164 -18.12 2.50 8.78
C ASN A 164 -18.20 3.83 8.04
N GLN A 165 -17.18 4.69 8.16
CA GLN A 165 -17.09 5.94 7.41
C GLN A 165 -17.05 5.66 5.90
N LEU A 166 -16.19 4.73 5.46
CA LEU A 166 -16.06 4.34 4.05
C LEU A 166 -17.37 3.75 3.50
N GLN A 167 -18.01 2.87 4.28
CA GLN A 167 -19.31 2.27 3.88
C GLN A 167 -20.39 3.32 3.70
N ASN A 168 -20.49 4.29 4.61
CA ASN A 168 -21.48 5.37 4.52
C ASN A 168 -21.27 6.24 3.29
N GLN A 169 -20.02 6.53 2.92
CA GLN A 169 -19.72 7.31 1.70
C GLN A 169 -20.19 6.60 0.43
N LEU A 170 -20.01 5.28 0.34
CA LEU A 170 -20.45 4.51 -0.82
C LEU A 170 -21.98 4.47 -0.98
N LEU A 171 -22.77 4.64 0.09
CA LEU A 171 -24.23 4.53 0.03
C LEU A 171 -24.90 5.66 -0.77
N TYR A 172 -24.31 6.85 -0.79
CA TYR A 172 -24.95 8.08 -1.30
C TYR A 172 -24.54 8.46 -2.72
N THR A 173 -23.68 7.69 -3.37
CA THR A 173 -23.19 8.00 -4.72
C THR A 173 -24.10 7.37 -5.79
N ALA A 174 -24.37 8.07 -6.89
CA ALA A 174 -25.14 7.58 -8.03
C ALA A 174 -24.26 7.44 -9.26
N ALA A 175 -24.38 6.33 -9.99
CA ALA A 175 -23.63 6.12 -11.23
C ALA A 175 -24.15 7.05 -12.34
N HIS A 176 -23.27 7.88 -12.92
CA HIS A 176 -23.59 8.80 -14.03
C HIS A 176 -22.32 9.32 -14.69
N GLY A 177 -22.45 9.92 -15.87
CA GLY A 177 -21.36 10.59 -16.56
C GLY A 177 -20.43 9.65 -17.33
N MET A 178 -19.26 10.16 -17.63
CA MET A 178 -18.19 9.53 -18.40
C MET A 178 -17.26 8.68 -17.52
N THR A 179 -16.10 8.26 -18.04
CA THR A 179 -15.17 7.37 -17.33
C THR A 179 -13.76 7.93 -17.39
N ALA A 180 -13.31 8.54 -16.27
CA ALA A 180 -11.96 9.08 -16.09
C ALA A 180 -11.08 8.11 -15.25
N LEU A 181 -10.90 6.88 -15.74
CA LEU A 181 -10.19 5.81 -15.03
C LEU A 181 -8.71 6.15 -14.80
N TYR A 182 -8.01 6.68 -15.82
CA TYR A 182 -6.60 7.05 -15.68
C TYR A 182 -6.40 8.15 -14.63
N ASP A 183 -7.31 9.14 -14.59
CA ASP A 183 -7.28 10.18 -13.56
C ASP A 183 -7.46 9.56 -12.16
N GLY A 184 -8.36 8.56 -12.03
CA GLY A 184 -8.58 7.81 -10.79
C GLY A 184 -7.33 7.08 -10.30
N VAL A 185 -6.68 6.35 -11.21
CA VAL A 185 -5.43 5.61 -10.89
C VAL A 185 -4.30 6.59 -10.54
N TYR A 186 -4.14 7.67 -11.31
CA TYR A 186 -3.13 8.68 -11.04
C TYR A 186 -3.32 9.34 -9.67
N LEU A 187 -4.55 9.72 -9.34
CA LEU A 187 -4.90 10.28 -8.02
C LEU A 187 -4.63 9.26 -6.91
N GLY A 188 -4.99 7.98 -7.11
CA GLY A 188 -4.73 6.89 -6.17
C GLY A 188 -3.25 6.70 -5.87
N LEU A 189 -2.41 6.63 -6.90
CA LEU A 189 -0.96 6.54 -6.74
C LEU A 189 -0.37 7.76 -6.04
N SER A 190 -0.91 8.96 -6.34
CA SER A 190 -0.49 10.20 -5.67
C SER A 190 -0.85 10.18 -4.19
N GLN A 191 -2.05 9.70 -3.85
CA GLN A 191 -2.52 9.57 -2.46
C GLN A 191 -1.68 8.55 -1.67
N MET A 192 -1.21 7.47 -2.32
CA MET A 192 -0.34 6.44 -1.71
C MET A 192 1.00 6.98 -1.20
N ARG A 193 1.43 8.18 -1.60
CA ARG A 193 2.64 8.82 -1.07
C ARG A 193 2.51 9.19 0.41
N SER A 194 1.28 9.39 0.89
CA SER A 194 0.97 9.67 2.31
C SER A 194 0.60 8.42 3.11
N ALA A 195 0.76 7.22 2.56
CA ALA A 195 0.49 5.96 3.23
C ALA A 195 1.48 5.70 4.38
N HIS A 196 0.96 5.21 5.52
CA HIS A 196 1.76 4.95 6.73
C HIS A 196 2.39 3.55 6.73
N HIS A 197 1.80 2.58 6.01
CA HIS A 197 2.32 1.22 5.94
C HIS A 197 3.22 1.02 4.72
N GLN A 198 4.21 0.15 4.87
CA GLN A 198 5.13 -0.20 3.77
C GLN A 198 4.45 -1.01 2.67
N ARG A 199 3.49 -1.89 3.06
CA ARG A 199 2.69 -2.65 2.11
C ARG A 199 1.55 -1.77 1.60
N LYS A 200 1.53 -1.54 0.28
CA LYS A 200 0.62 -0.59 -0.38
C LYS A 200 -0.12 -1.26 -1.52
N ALA A 201 -1.43 -1.08 -1.58
CA ALA A 201 -2.24 -1.63 -2.66
C ALA A 201 -3.33 -0.67 -3.12
N LEU A 202 -3.66 -0.71 -4.42
CA LEU A 202 -4.86 -0.12 -5.00
C LEU A 202 -5.80 -1.23 -5.42
N LEU A 203 -7.08 -1.10 -5.09
CA LEU A 203 -8.16 -1.94 -5.58
C LEU A 203 -9.07 -1.12 -6.49
N ILE A 204 -9.09 -1.45 -7.77
CA ILE A 204 -9.92 -0.81 -8.78
C ILE A 204 -11.17 -1.66 -8.98
N LEU A 205 -12.35 -1.04 -8.88
CA LEU A 205 -13.63 -1.64 -9.25
C LEU A 205 -14.18 -0.85 -10.44
N SER A 206 -14.17 -1.44 -11.64
CA SER A 206 -14.58 -0.75 -12.87
C SER A 206 -15.04 -1.75 -13.93
N ASP A 207 -15.82 -1.30 -14.88
CA ASP A 207 -16.10 -2.02 -16.13
C ASP A 207 -15.13 -1.65 -17.28
N GLY A 208 -14.11 -0.86 -16.98
CA GLY A 208 -12.83 -0.85 -17.67
C GLY A 208 -12.64 0.09 -18.83
N GLY A 209 -13.60 0.93 -19.21
CA GLY A 209 -13.38 1.96 -20.22
C GLY A 209 -12.61 3.17 -19.66
N ASP A 210 -11.90 3.90 -20.53
CA ASP A 210 -11.47 5.28 -20.26
C ASP A 210 -11.81 6.13 -21.48
N ASN A 211 -12.56 7.20 -21.26
CA ASN A 211 -12.98 8.07 -22.35
C ASN A 211 -12.97 9.57 -21.96
N HIS A 212 -12.54 9.89 -20.74
CA HIS A 212 -12.61 11.26 -20.25
C HIS A 212 -11.43 11.70 -19.36
N SER A 213 -10.40 10.89 -19.22
CA SER A 213 -9.23 11.26 -18.44
C SER A 213 -8.40 12.36 -19.10
N ARG A 214 -7.73 13.15 -18.28
CA ARG A 214 -6.72 14.15 -18.68
C ARG A 214 -5.35 13.50 -18.86
N TYR A 215 -5.04 12.47 -18.08
CA TYR A 215 -3.83 11.68 -18.23
C TYR A 215 -4.00 10.63 -19.32
N THR A 216 -2.90 10.31 -20.00
CA THR A 216 -2.85 9.25 -20.99
C THR A 216 -2.52 7.91 -20.34
N GLU A 217 -2.80 6.81 -21.04
CA GLU A 217 -2.35 5.46 -20.65
C GLU A 217 -0.83 5.43 -20.40
N THR A 218 -0.04 6.09 -21.25
CA THR A 218 1.42 6.16 -21.12
C THR A 218 1.85 6.87 -19.82
N ASP A 219 1.17 7.94 -19.43
CA ASP A 219 1.47 8.68 -18.20
C ASP A 219 1.20 7.81 -16.98
N VAL A 220 0.03 7.16 -16.95
CA VAL A 220 -0.37 6.27 -15.85
C VAL A 220 0.57 5.07 -15.76
N ARG A 221 0.86 4.42 -16.90
CA ARG A 221 1.75 3.27 -16.95
C ARG A 221 3.14 3.60 -16.40
N ARG A 222 3.71 4.76 -16.77
CA ARG A 222 4.98 5.24 -16.24
C ARG A 222 4.90 5.45 -14.73
N PHE A 223 3.85 6.11 -14.24
CA PHE A 223 3.69 6.35 -12.81
C PHE A 223 3.50 5.05 -12.01
N VAL A 224 2.77 4.07 -12.55
CA VAL A 224 2.64 2.73 -11.98
C VAL A 224 4.02 2.05 -11.87
N GLN A 225 4.83 2.12 -12.91
CA GLN A 225 6.18 1.53 -12.94
C GLN A 225 7.16 2.18 -11.95
N GLU A 226 6.97 3.47 -11.64
CA GLU A 226 7.76 4.23 -10.67
C GLU A 226 7.27 4.03 -9.22
N SER A 227 6.10 3.41 -9.03
CA SER A 227 5.49 3.21 -7.73
C SER A 227 5.79 1.81 -7.15
N ASP A 228 5.84 1.70 -5.82
CA ASP A 228 5.87 0.42 -5.11
C ASP A 228 4.48 -0.02 -4.65
N VAL A 229 3.46 0.30 -5.43
CA VAL A 229 2.05 0.02 -5.12
C VAL A 229 1.57 -1.16 -5.95
N GLN A 230 1.01 -2.19 -5.33
CA GLN A 230 0.36 -3.28 -6.05
C GLN A 230 -1.05 -2.86 -6.49
N ILE A 231 -1.42 -3.19 -7.72
CA ILE A 231 -2.74 -2.88 -8.26
C ILE A 231 -3.52 -4.18 -8.45
N TYR A 232 -4.67 -4.24 -7.80
CA TYR A 232 -5.69 -5.26 -8.03
C TYR A 232 -6.88 -4.63 -8.75
N ALA A 233 -7.54 -5.40 -9.60
CA ALA A 233 -8.73 -4.92 -10.29
C ALA A 233 -9.85 -5.97 -10.24
N ILE A 234 -11.07 -5.50 -10.02
CA ILE A 234 -12.31 -6.25 -10.23
C ILE A 234 -12.95 -5.69 -11.47
N GLY A 235 -12.87 -6.44 -12.56
CA GLY A 235 -13.41 -6.07 -13.86
C GLY A 235 -14.86 -6.57 -14.02
N LEU A 236 -15.79 -5.64 -14.21
CA LEU A 236 -17.24 -5.87 -14.30
C LEU A 236 -17.71 -5.80 -15.77
N PHE A 237 -17.00 -6.50 -16.65
CA PHE A 237 -17.21 -6.39 -18.10
C PHE A 237 -18.52 -7.04 -18.56
N GLU A 238 -19.07 -6.50 -19.65
CA GLU A 238 -20.15 -7.16 -20.35
C GLU A 238 -19.64 -8.34 -21.18
N ALA A 239 -20.46 -9.41 -21.29
CA ALA A 239 -20.10 -10.63 -22.01
C ALA A 239 -19.69 -10.39 -23.49
N ASN A 240 -20.25 -9.32 -24.11
CA ASN A 240 -19.98 -8.93 -25.51
C ASN A 240 -18.96 -7.80 -25.62
N GLY A 241 -18.24 -7.45 -24.54
CA GLY A 241 -17.18 -6.44 -24.54
C GLY A 241 -17.65 -4.98 -24.57
N GLY A 242 -18.93 -4.72 -24.32
CA GLY A 242 -19.51 -3.37 -24.35
C GLY A 242 -19.69 -2.75 -25.75
N PRO A 243 -20.51 -1.69 -25.85
CA PRO A 243 -20.84 -1.05 -27.13
C PRO A 243 -19.72 -0.18 -27.71
N THR A 244 -18.83 0.38 -26.89
CA THR A 244 -17.77 1.29 -27.33
C THR A 244 -16.41 0.60 -27.48
N PRO A 245 -15.48 1.15 -28.30
CA PRO A 245 -14.12 0.66 -28.39
C PRO A 245 -13.38 0.71 -27.04
N GLU A 246 -13.62 1.75 -26.24
CA GLU A 246 -13.03 1.99 -24.93
C GLU A 246 -13.42 0.88 -23.97
N GLU A 247 -14.68 0.53 -23.88
CA GLU A 247 -15.18 -0.57 -23.05
C GLU A 247 -14.61 -1.92 -23.48
N ARG A 248 -14.45 -2.15 -24.80
CA ARG A 248 -13.81 -3.38 -25.31
C ARG A 248 -12.33 -3.49 -24.96
N ASN A 249 -11.62 -2.36 -24.81
CA ASN A 249 -10.20 -2.32 -24.45
C ASN A 249 -9.98 -2.38 -22.93
N GLY A 250 -11.01 -2.10 -22.13
CA GLY A 250 -10.93 -2.06 -20.65
C GLY A 250 -10.29 -3.29 -20.00
N PRO A 251 -10.64 -4.54 -20.41
CA PRO A 251 -10.01 -5.74 -19.88
C PRO A 251 -8.50 -5.78 -20.08
N ALA A 252 -8.02 -5.39 -21.26
CA ALA A 252 -6.59 -5.39 -21.58
C ALA A 252 -5.83 -4.36 -20.72
N LEU A 253 -6.40 -3.16 -20.59
CA LEU A 253 -5.84 -2.09 -19.76
C LEU A 253 -5.71 -2.50 -18.28
N LEU A 254 -6.78 -2.97 -17.68
CA LEU A 254 -6.75 -3.38 -16.26
C LEU A 254 -5.81 -4.58 -16.03
N ALA A 255 -5.77 -5.53 -16.97
CA ALA A 255 -4.83 -6.65 -16.94
C ALA A 255 -3.37 -6.18 -16.97
N ASP A 256 -3.05 -5.21 -17.83
CA ASP A 256 -1.70 -4.65 -17.95
C ASP A 256 -1.26 -3.94 -16.65
N LEU A 257 -2.08 -3.03 -16.11
CA LEU A 257 -1.77 -2.31 -14.88
C LEU A 257 -1.55 -3.25 -13.69
N THR A 258 -2.38 -4.28 -13.57
CA THR A 258 -2.23 -5.27 -12.49
C THR A 258 -0.98 -6.13 -12.66
N GLN A 259 -0.67 -6.57 -13.89
CA GLN A 259 0.49 -7.41 -14.18
C GLN A 259 1.81 -6.68 -13.94
N LEU A 260 1.89 -5.39 -14.25
CA LEU A 260 3.09 -4.57 -14.01
C LEU A 260 3.50 -4.57 -12.54
N THR A 261 2.53 -4.54 -11.64
CA THR A 261 2.73 -4.37 -10.20
C THR A 261 2.77 -5.69 -9.41
N GLY A 262 2.50 -6.82 -10.08
CA GLY A 262 2.40 -8.14 -9.43
C GLY A 262 1.08 -8.37 -8.69
N GLY A 263 0.09 -7.51 -8.92
CA GLY A 263 -1.30 -7.77 -8.52
C GLY A 263 -2.06 -8.56 -9.59
N ARG A 264 -3.38 -8.58 -9.49
CA ARG A 264 -4.23 -9.42 -10.36
C ARG A 264 -5.52 -8.72 -10.73
N MET A 265 -6.02 -9.04 -11.93
CA MET A 265 -7.37 -8.72 -12.34
C MET A 265 -8.28 -9.93 -12.14
N PHE A 266 -9.46 -9.70 -11.59
CA PHE A 266 -10.54 -10.67 -11.44
C PHE A 266 -11.68 -10.25 -12.37
N VAL A 267 -11.93 -11.08 -13.38
CA VAL A 267 -13.06 -10.87 -14.28
C VAL A 267 -14.31 -11.46 -13.64
N VAL A 268 -15.33 -10.64 -13.45
CA VAL A 268 -16.60 -11.03 -12.84
C VAL A 268 -17.62 -11.30 -13.94
N GLN A 269 -18.02 -12.55 -14.08
CA GLN A 269 -19.10 -12.95 -14.96
C GLN A 269 -20.47 -12.88 -14.29
N ASN A 270 -20.53 -13.21 -13.00
CA ASN A 270 -21.72 -13.12 -12.19
C ASN A 270 -21.47 -12.20 -10.99
N LEU A 271 -22.24 -11.12 -10.93
CA LEU A 271 -22.13 -10.11 -9.85
C LEU A 271 -22.38 -10.68 -8.44
N SER A 272 -22.93 -11.89 -8.29
CA SER A 272 -23.04 -12.57 -6.99
C SER A 272 -21.69 -13.09 -6.46
N GLU A 273 -20.65 -13.20 -7.29
CA GLU A 273 -19.31 -13.64 -6.92
C GLU A 273 -18.44 -12.52 -6.31
N LEU A 274 -18.89 -11.26 -6.45
CA LEU A 274 -18.14 -10.10 -6.00
C LEU A 274 -17.69 -10.14 -4.53
N PRO A 275 -18.51 -10.54 -3.54
CA PRO A 275 -18.06 -10.63 -2.15
C PRO A 275 -16.96 -11.67 -1.94
N ASP A 276 -17.02 -12.80 -2.66
CA ASP A 276 -16.00 -13.86 -2.57
C ASP A 276 -14.68 -13.40 -3.21
N ILE A 277 -14.76 -12.69 -4.33
CA ILE A 277 -13.59 -12.11 -4.99
C ILE A 277 -12.92 -11.06 -4.08
N ALA A 278 -13.71 -10.18 -3.47
CA ALA A 278 -13.21 -9.19 -2.52
C ALA A 278 -12.48 -9.86 -1.34
N THR A 279 -13.05 -10.95 -0.81
CA THR A 279 -12.42 -11.75 0.25
C THR A 279 -11.11 -12.40 -0.22
N LYS A 280 -11.08 -12.96 -1.44
CA LYS A 280 -9.85 -13.53 -2.03
C LYS A 280 -8.74 -12.51 -2.16
N ILE A 281 -9.05 -11.29 -2.63
CA ILE A 281 -8.07 -10.20 -2.74
C ILE A 281 -7.52 -9.82 -1.36
N SER A 282 -8.39 -9.66 -0.36
CA SER A 282 -7.98 -9.36 1.00
C SER A 282 -7.06 -10.44 1.57
N MET A 283 -7.39 -11.72 1.38
CA MET A 283 -6.54 -12.84 1.81
C MET A 283 -5.19 -12.85 1.06
N GLU A 284 -5.18 -12.56 -0.24
CA GLU A 284 -3.96 -12.51 -1.04
C GLU A 284 -3.03 -11.40 -0.56
N LEU A 285 -3.56 -10.19 -0.33
CA LEU A 285 -2.79 -9.06 0.19
C LEU A 285 -2.10 -9.35 1.52
N ARG A 286 -2.70 -10.17 2.39
CA ARG A 286 -2.16 -10.50 3.70
C ARG A 286 -1.12 -11.60 3.69
N ASN A 287 -1.28 -12.58 2.80
CA ASN A 287 -0.47 -13.79 2.78
C ASN A 287 0.62 -13.74 1.70
N GLN A 288 1.21 -12.57 1.50
CA GLN A 288 2.32 -12.38 0.56
C GLN A 288 3.66 -12.68 1.22
N TYR A 289 4.57 -13.22 0.43
CA TYR A 289 5.98 -13.25 0.77
C TYR A 289 6.63 -11.93 0.38
N VAL A 290 7.57 -11.47 1.19
CA VAL A 290 8.42 -10.32 0.87
C VAL A 290 9.85 -10.83 0.68
N LEU A 291 10.37 -10.67 -0.53
CA LEU A 291 11.74 -11.01 -0.86
C LEU A 291 12.55 -9.73 -1.00
N GLY A 292 13.64 -9.62 -0.25
CA GLY A 292 14.57 -8.50 -0.34
C GLY A 292 15.91 -8.95 -0.89
N TYR A 293 16.46 -8.22 -1.87
CA TYR A 293 17.78 -8.44 -2.39
C TYR A 293 18.51 -7.11 -2.61
N ILE A 294 19.84 -7.17 -2.60
CA ILE A 294 20.69 -6.02 -2.93
C ILE A 294 21.10 -6.18 -4.39
N PRO A 295 20.69 -5.26 -5.29
CA PRO A 295 21.01 -5.37 -6.70
C PRO A 295 22.52 -5.51 -6.95
N SER A 296 22.92 -6.53 -7.69
CA SER A 296 24.32 -6.72 -8.12
C SER A 296 24.74 -5.64 -9.13
N ASN A 297 23.79 -5.15 -9.93
CA ASN A 297 23.98 -4.01 -10.81
C ASN A 297 23.82 -2.70 -10.02
N ARG A 298 24.92 -2.03 -9.70
CA ARG A 298 24.95 -0.77 -8.92
C ARG A 298 24.91 0.50 -9.78
N LEU A 299 24.62 0.39 -11.08
CA LEU A 299 24.58 1.54 -11.97
C LEU A 299 23.39 2.45 -11.62
N GLN A 300 23.67 3.72 -11.39
CA GLN A 300 22.67 4.77 -11.19
C GLN A 300 22.30 5.38 -12.54
N ASN A 301 21.47 4.71 -13.32
CA ASN A 301 21.20 5.08 -14.71
C ASN A 301 19.71 5.28 -15.02
N ALA A 302 18.84 5.28 -13.99
CA ALA A 302 17.39 5.44 -14.14
C ALA A 302 16.76 4.51 -15.23
N LYS A 303 17.39 3.35 -15.50
CA LYS A 303 16.87 2.39 -16.48
C LYS A 303 15.92 1.41 -15.82
N TRP A 304 14.95 0.94 -16.61
CA TRP A 304 14.08 -0.15 -16.21
C TRP A 304 14.87 -1.42 -16.01
N ARG A 305 14.70 -2.07 -14.85
CA ARG A 305 15.29 -3.35 -14.47
C ARG A 305 14.19 -4.38 -14.33
N LYS A 306 14.28 -5.43 -15.12
CA LYS A 306 13.27 -6.48 -15.16
C LYS A 306 13.47 -7.44 -14.00
N ILE A 307 12.42 -7.68 -13.21
CA ILE A 307 12.41 -8.67 -12.14
C ILE A 307 11.69 -9.94 -12.62
N LYS A 308 12.22 -11.10 -12.25
CA LYS A 308 11.55 -12.39 -12.41
C LYS A 308 11.76 -13.23 -11.16
N VAL A 309 10.68 -13.66 -10.54
CA VAL A 309 10.70 -14.62 -9.44
C VAL A 309 10.40 -16.01 -9.99
N ARG A 310 11.22 -16.99 -9.62
CA ARG A 310 10.99 -18.41 -9.91
C ARG A 310 10.82 -19.16 -8.61
N LEU A 311 9.96 -20.19 -8.65
CA LEU A 311 9.68 -21.04 -7.51
C LEU A 311 10.26 -22.44 -7.73
N HIS A 312 10.87 -23.00 -6.68
CA HIS A 312 11.27 -24.40 -6.59
C HIS A 312 10.47 -25.01 -5.42
N PRO A 313 9.21 -25.42 -5.68
CA PRO A 313 8.34 -25.86 -4.61
C PRO A 313 8.81 -27.20 -4.03
N PRO A 314 8.51 -27.49 -2.76
CA PRO A 314 8.68 -28.82 -2.17
C PRO A 314 7.96 -29.90 -3.00
N ARG A 315 8.47 -31.13 -2.94
CA ARG A 315 7.84 -32.27 -3.61
C ARG A 315 6.43 -32.50 -3.07
N GLY A 316 5.49 -32.84 -3.96
CA GLY A 316 4.10 -33.16 -3.60
C GLY A 316 3.13 -32.00 -3.72
N LEU A 317 3.59 -30.77 -3.99
CA LEU A 317 2.70 -29.66 -4.32
C LEU A 317 2.33 -29.68 -5.81
N PRO A 318 1.11 -29.25 -6.17
CA PRO A 318 0.71 -29.06 -7.57
C PRO A 318 1.55 -27.96 -8.23
N PRO A 319 1.45 -27.79 -9.56
CA PRO A 319 2.05 -26.62 -10.23
C PRO A 319 1.57 -25.32 -9.60
N LEU A 320 2.49 -24.45 -9.20
CA LEU A 320 2.18 -23.19 -8.54
C LEU A 320 2.44 -22.00 -9.48
N THR A 321 1.59 -20.98 -9.37
CA THR A 321 1.74 -19.72 -10.10
C THR A 321 2.25 -18.62 -9.18
N VAL A 322 3.22 -17.85 -9.66
CA VAL A 322 3.87 -16.75 -8.92
C VAL A 322 3.44 -15.42 -9.54
N TYR A 323 2.99 -14.51 -8.70
CA TYR A 323 2.69 -13.12 -9.04
C TYR A 323 3.66 -12.21 -8.28
N ALA A 324 4.36 -11.36 -9.02
CA ALA A 324 5.33 -10.40 -8.49
C ALA A 324 5.46 -9.23 -9.47
N LYS A 325 5.92 -8.07 -8.99
CA LYS A 325 6.16 -6.93 -9.88
C LYS A 325 7.14 -7.31 -11.00
N SER A 326 6.88 -6.79 -12.20
CA SER A 326 7.65 -7.14 -13.40
C SER A 326 9.01 -6.44 -13.49
N GLY A 327 9.23 -5.40 -12.68
CA GLY A 327 10.47 -4.63 -12.64
C GLY A 327 10.33 -3.33 -11.85
N TYR A 328 11.35 -2.49 -11.94
CA TYR A 328 11.41 -1.16 -11.35
C TYR A 328 12.43 -0.29 -12.09
N TYR A 329 12.36 1.03 -11.92
CA TYR A 329 13.41 1.92 -12.40
C TYR A 329 14.56 1.95 -11.39
N GLY A 330 15.77 1.70 -11.86
CA GLY A 330 16.97 1.84 -11.04
C GLY A 330 17.13 3.30 -10.56
N PRO A 331 17.94 3.54 -9.51
CA PRO A 331 18.16 4.89 -9.01
C PRO A 331 18.73 5.79 -10.11
N GLY A 332 18.19 7.01 -10.19
CA GLY A 332 18.69 8.10 -11.02
C GLY A 332 19.63 9.02 -10.21
N HIS A 333 20.34 9.89 -10.90
CA HIS A 333 21.17 10.93 -10.26
C HIS A 333 20.31 12.06 -9.70
#